data_3961616766464e5f54180de070a55e8e
#
_entry.id   3961616766464e5f54180de070a55e8e
#
_cell.length_a   1.000
_cell.length_b   1.000
_cell.length_c   1.000
_cell.angle_alpha   90.00
_cell.angle_beta   90.00
_cell.angle_gamma   90.00
#
_symmetry.space_group_name_H-M   'P 1'
#
loop_
_entity.id
_entity.type
_entity.pdbx_description
1 polymer ?
#
loop_
_entity_poly.entity_id
_entity_poly.type
_entity_poly.pdbx_seq_one_letter_code
_entity_poly.pdbx_strand_id
1 'polypeptide(L)'
;MAKINPHINFNGNAEEAFTFYKSVFGGEFAMVMRFSDLSSQEFTVAEHEANKIMHIALPIGDSILMGNDVPEILGKTNENENRSKIAISAESKEEADKLFNDLSKGGTVEMPIGDSPWGSYFGMFRDKYGIEWMVDYDTKYNK
;
A
#
# COMPACT_ATOMS: atom_id res chain seq x y z
N MET A 1 -9.33 7.85 -20.44
CA MET A 1 -10.17 7.58 -19.28
C MET A 1 -9.37 7.74 -17.98
N ALA A 2 -9.99 8.33 -16.98
CA ALA A 2 -9.32 8.52 -15.68
C ALA A 2 -9.05 7.17 -15.01
N LYS A 3 -7.98 7.11 -14.21
CA LYS A 3 -7.64 5.93 -13.41
C LYS A 3 -7.62 6.31 -11.94
N ILE A 4 -7.92 5.34 -11.09
CA ILE A 4 -7.86 5.51 -9.65
C ILE A 4 -6.67 4.71 -9.13
N ASN A 5 -5.75 5.40 -8.45
CA ASN A 5 -4.58 4.77 -7.88
C ASN A 5 -4.52 5.06 -6.38
N PRO A 6 -4.24 4.06 -5.54
CA PRO A 6 -4.14 4.30 -4.10
C PRO A 6 -2.89 5.11 -3.76
N HIS A 7 -3.03 5.98 -2.78
CA HIS A 7 -1.93 6.78 -2.26
C HIS A 7 -1.96 6.72 -0.74
N ILE A 8 -0.85 6.34 -0.12
CA ILE A 8 -0.76 6.11 1.31
C ILE A 8 0.18 7.11 1.95
N ASN A 9 -0.26 7.71 3.06
CA ASN A 9 0.56 8.61 3.86
C ASN A 9 1.20 7.84 5.01
N PHE A 10 2.49 8.07 5.24
CA PHE A 10 3.25 7.43 6.32
C PHE A 10 3.85 8.47 7.24
N ASN A 11 4.21 8.06 8.45
CA ASN A 11 4.85 8.90 9.46
C ASN A 11 6.37 8.68 9.49
N GLY A 12 7.00 8.61 8.31
CA GLY A 12 8.44 8.52 8.20
C GLY A 12 8.98 7.15 7.79
N ASN A 13 8.12 6.16 7.60
CA ASN A 13 8.53 4.80 7.25
C ASN A 13 8.02 4.34 5.87
N ALA A 14 7.77 5.29 4.96
CA ALA A 14 7.27 4.95 3.63
C ALA A 14 8.22 4.04 2.85
N GLU A 15 9.53 4.30 2.91
CA GLU A 15 10.49 3.50 2.18
C GLU A 15 10.52 2.04 2.68
N GLU A 16 10.49 1.85 3.99
CA GLU A 16 10.44 0.52 4.57
C GLU A 16 9.17 -0.23 4.14
N ALA A 17 8.03 0.45 4.22
CA ALA A 17 6.75 -0.14 3.84
C ALA A 17 6.74 -0.51 2.35
N PHE A 18 7.21 0.37 1.48
CA PHE A 18 7.21 0.12 0.04
C PHE A 18 8.25 -0.93 -0.36
N THR A 19 9.35 -1.05 0.35
CA THR A 19 10.30 -2.14 0.14
C THR A 19 9.62 -3.48 0.44
N PHE A 20 8.83 -3.52 1.51
CA PHE A 20 8.02 -4.69 1.83
C PHE A 20 6.98 -4.97 0.72
N TYR A 21 6.24 -3.97 0.27
CA TYR A 21 5.24 -4.16 -0.80
C TYR A 21 5.89 -4.64 -2.09
N LYS A 22 7.05 -4.09 -2.44
CA LYS A 22 7.79 -4.55 -3.62
C LYS A 22 8.19 -6.02 -3.48
N SER A 23 8.56 -6.46 -2.29
CA SER A 23 8.94 -7.85 -2.06
C SER A 23 7.75 -8.81 -2.27
N VAL A 24 6.53 -8.32 -2.06
CA VAL A 24 5.31 -9.12 -2.23
C VAL A 24 4.83 -9.09 -3.68
N PHE A 25 4.70 -7.89 -4.25
CA PHE A 25 4.13 -7.73 -5.59
C PHE A 25 5.15 -7.89 -6.71
N GLY A 26 6.42 -7.69 -6.44
CA GLY A 26 7.46 -7.72 -7.45
C GLY A 26 7.56 -6.41 -8.21
N GLY A 27 8.27 -6.43 -9.32
CA GLY A 27 8.43 -5.25 -10.17
C GLY A 27 9.50 -4.30 -9.67
N GLU A 28 9.48 -3.10 -10.20
CA GLU A 28 10.44 -2.04 -9.86
C GLU A 28 9.69 -0.75 -9.57
N PHE A 29 10.26 0.09 -8.70
CA PHE A 29 9.69 1.41 -8.46
C PHE A 29 9.77 2.25 -9.74
N ALA A 30 8.66 2.89 -10.09
CA ALA A 30 8.62 3.86 -11.18
C ALA A 30 9.23 5.19 -10.74
N MET A 31 9.14 5.50 -9.46
CA MET A 31 9.69 6.74 -8.90
C MET A 31 10.01 6.56 -7.43
N VAL A 32 11.16 7.10 -7.02
CA VAL A 32 11.51 7.29 -5.61
C VAL A 32 12.07 8.71 -5.51
N MET A 33 11.35 9.60 -4.87
CA MET A 33 11.77 10.98 -4.70
C MET A 33 11.83 11.30 -3.21
N ARG A 34 12.97 11.82 -2.77
CA ARG A 34 13.16 12.22 -1.38
C ARG A 34 12.98 13.74 -1.28
N PHE A 35 12.75 14.23 -0.07
CA PHE A 35 12.63 15.67 0.11
C PHE A 35 13.91 16.40 -0.30
N SER A 36 15.07 15.77 -0.10
CA SER A 36 16.35 16.35 -0.50
C SER A 36 16.50 16.50 -2.02
N ASP A 37 15.68 15.79 -2.81
CA ASP A 37 15.73 15.89 -4.27
C ASP A 37 15.01 17.13 -4.79
N LEU A 38 14.26 17.82 -3.94
CA LEU A 38 13.59 19.06 -4.33
C LEU A 38 14.59 20.20 -4.39
N SER A 39 14.66 20.84 -5.54
CA SER A 39 15.53 22.00 -5.72
C SER A 39 14.81 23.31 -5.44
N SER A 40 13.50 23.26 -5.23
CA SER A 40 12.67 24.43 -4.98
C SER A 40 12.73 24.85 -3.51
N GLN A 41 12.81 26.15 -3.27
CA GLN A 41 12.73 26.70 -1.92
C GLN A 41 11.30 26.89 -1.45
N GLU A 42 10.33 26.59 -2.31
CA GLU A 42 8.91 26.74 -1.97
C GLU A 42 8.43 25.70 -0.95
N PHE A 43 9.12 24.56 -0.88
CA PHE A 43 8.79 23.51 0.06
C PHE A 43 10.06 23.08 0.78
N THR A 44 10.17 23.45 2.04
CA THR A 44 11.32 23.07 2.87
C THR A 44 10.88 22.20 4.01
N VAL A 45 11.71 21.21 4.33
CA VAL A 45 11.51 20.33 5.48
C VAL A 45 12.71 20.46 6.40
N ALA A 46 12.55 20.01 7.65
CA ALA A 46 13.67 19.98 8.58
C ALA A 46 14.78 19.08 8.05
N GLU A 47 16.02 19.36 8.42
CA GLU A 47 17.18 18.62 7.93
C GLU A 47 17.06 17.11 8.19
N HIS A 48 16.53 16.72 9.36
CA HIS A 48 16.38 15.31 9.70
C HIS A 48 15.31 14.59 8.85
N GLU A 49 14.52 15.34 8.07
CA GLU A 49 13.52 14.77 7.18
C GLU A 49 13.97 14.72 5.73
N ALA A 50 15.17 15.24 5.42
CA ALA A 50 15.63 15.39 4.05
C ALA A 50 15.67 14.07 3.27
N ASN A 51 15.98 12.97 3.93
CA ASN A 51 16.08 11.65 3.30
C ASN A 51 14.77 10.87 3.29
N LYS A 52 13.72 11.41 3.91
CA LYS A 52 12.40 10.77 3.87
C LYS A 52 11.76 10.90 2.49
N ILE A 53 10.74 10.11 2.27
CA ILE A 53 10.13 9.99 0.95
C ILE A 53 9.11 11.11 0.72
N MET A 54 9.36 11.91 -0.31
CA MET A 54 8.38 12.89 -0.79
C MET A 54 7.37 12.21 -1.70
N HIS A 55 7.80 11.24 -2.52
CA HIS A 55 6.91 10.46 -3.37
C HIS A 55 7.57 9.15 -3.77
N ILE A 56 6.81 8.06 -3.67
CA ILE A 56 7.26 6.74 -4.14
C ILE A 56 6.10 6.09 -4.88
N ALA A 57 6.43 5.38 -5.97
CA ALA A 57 5.42 4.76 -6.84
C ALA A 57 5.86 3.36 -7.23
N LEU A 58 4.98 2.39 -7.01
CA LEU A 58 5.18 0.99 -7.37
C LEU A 58 4.04 0.55 -8.30
N PRO A 59 4.32 0.37 -9.59
CA PRO A 59 3.29 -0.16 -10.50
C PRO A 59 2.93 -1.59 -10.14
N ILE A 60 1.63 -1.88 -10.13
CA ILE A 60 1.08 -3.22 -9.85
C ILE A 60 -0.04 -3.44 -10.86
N GLY A 61 0.19 -4.30 -11.86
CA GLY A 61 -0.78 -4.49 -12.94
C GLY A 61 -1.07 -3.16 -13.63
N ASP A 62 -2.34 -2.81 -13.73
CA ASP A 62 -2.77 -1.55 -14.36
C ASP A 62 -2.88 -0.40 -13.37
N SER A 63 -2.55 -0.62 -12.12
CA SER A 63 -2.61 0.39 -11.06
C SER A 63 -1.23 0.77 -10.59
N ILE A 64 -1.15 1.87 -9.87
CA ILE A 64 0.10 2.33 -9.27
C ILE A 64 -0.16 2.57 -7.79
N LEU A 65 0.55 1.84 -6.94
CA LEU A 65 0.53 2.08 -5.50
C LEU A 65 1.52 3.19 -5.20
N MET A 66 1.05 4.27 -4.61
CA MET A 66 1.87 5.44 -4.33
C MET A 66 1.87 5.76 -2.85
N GLY A 67 2.85 6.53 -2.43
CA GLY A 67 2.92 6.96 -1.05
C GLY A 67 3.93 8.06 -0.81
N ASN A 68 3.94 8.54 0.41
CA ASN A 68 4.90 9.54 0.88
C ASN A 68 4.98 9.54 2.39
N ASP A 69 6.04 10.13 2.90
CA ASP A 69 6.14 10.47 4.32
C ASP A 69 5.56 11.86 4.51
N VAL A 70 4.65 12.04 5.47
CA VAL A 70 4.08 13.34 5.77
C VAL A 70 5.10 14.12 6.58
N PRO A 71 5.48 15.35 6.14
CA PRO A 71 6.39 16.18 6.94
C PRO A 71 5.78 16.49 8.31
N GLU A 72 6.63 16.54 9.34
CA GLU A 72 6.17 16.74 10.70
C GLU A 72 5.36 18.02 10.89
N ILE A 73 5.67 19.05 10.11
CA ILE A 73 4.95 20.33 10.18
C ILE A 73 3.47 20.19 9.79
N LEU A 74 3.13 19.14 9.01
CA LEU A 74 1.75 18.89 8.60
C LEU A 74 1.01 17.94 9.55
N GLY A 75 1.66 17.55 10.66
CA GLY A 75 1.09 16.66 11.67
C GLY A 75 1.34 15.19 11.35
N LYS A 76 0.70 14.32 12.13
CA LYS A 76 0.85 12.87 11.96
C LYS A 76 -0.38 12.27 11.31
N THR A 77 -0.16 11.23 10.51
CA THR A 77 -1.27 10.44 9.98
C THR A 77 -1.78 9.49 11.07
N ASN A 78 -3.04 9.12 10.96
CA ASN A 78 -3.64 8.14 11.86
C ASN A 78 -3.32 6.73 11.37
N GLU A 79 -2.43 6.03 12.08
CA GLU A 79 -2.02 4.68 11.69
C GLU A 79 -3.05 3.61 12.01
N ASN A 80 -4.17 3.99 12.60
CA ASN A 80 -5.29 3.07 12.89
C ASN A 80 -6.53 3.44 12.08
N GLU A 81 -6.37 4.19 11.01
CA GLU A 81 -7.44 4.59 10.11
C GLU A 81 -8.17 3.35 9.57
N ASN A 82 -9.50 3.38 9.53
CA ASN A 82 -10.30 2.24 9.08
C ASN A 82 -11.45 2.63 8.14
N ARG A 83 -11.40 3.84 7.56
CA ARG A 83 -12.43 4.29 6.62
C ARG A 83 -12.22 3.74 5.22
N SER A 84 -11.02 3.31 4.89
CA SER A 84 -10.70 2.82 3.55
C SER A 84 -9.87 1.57 3.63
N LYS A 85 -9.97 0.76 2.59
CA LYS A 85 -9.16 -0.44 2.40
C LYS A 85 -8.66 -0.47 0.97
N ILE A 86 -7.50 -1.07 0.76
CA ILE A 86 -7.01 -1.33 -0.59
C ILE A 86 -7.47 -2.73 -0.96
N ALA A 87 -8.26 -2.82 -2.03
CA ALA A 87 -8.80 -4.08 -2.49
C ALA A 87 -7.93 -4.64 -3.61
N ILE A 88 -7.57 -5.89 -3.49
CA ILE A 88 -6.80 -6.63 -4.49
C ILE A 88 -7.70 -7.70 -5.09
N SER A 89 -7.85 -7.67 -6.42
CA SER A 89 -8.57 -8.72 -7.15
C SER A 89 -7.52 -9.67 -7.70
N ALA A 90 -7.43 -10.86 -7.14
CA ALA A 90 -6.46 -11.87 -7.57
C ALA A 90 -6.98 -12.64 -8.79
N GLU A 91 -6.06 -13.20 -9.56
CA GLU A 91 -6.41 -13.96 -10.77
C GLU A 91 -6.64 -15.44 -10.50
N SER A 92 -6.28 -15.90 -9.30
CA SER A 92 -6.47 -17.30 -8.90
C SER A 92 -6.54 -17.38 -7.38
N LYS A 93 -7.02 -18.53 -6.86
CA LYS A 93 -7.00 -18.79 -5.42
C LYS A 93 -5.59 -18.86 -4.88
N GLU A 94 -4.68 -19.43 -5.65
CA GLU A 94 -3.27 -19.55 -5.26
C GLU A 94 -2.64 -18.18 -5.12
N GLU A 95 -2.92 -17.26 -6.04
CA GLU A 95 -2.42 -15.89 -5.96
C GLU A 95 -3.04 -15.18 -4.76
N ALA A 96 -4.35 -15.35 -4.55
CA ALA A 96 -5.04 -14.75 -3.40
C ALA A 96 -4.42 -15.19 -2.09
N ASP A 97 -4.17 -16.51 -1.93
CA ASP A 97 -3.55 -17.07 -0.74
C ASP A 97 -2.16 -16.49 -0.52
N LYS A 98 -1.35 -16.42 -1.57
CA LYS A 98 0.02 -15.92 -1.47
C LYS A 98 0.04 -14.46 -1.07
N LEU A 99 -0.76 -13.61 -1.71
CA LEU A 99 -0.84 -12.19 -1.40
C LEU A 99 -1.33 -11.97 0.02
N PHE A 100 -2.37 -12.69 0.43
CA PHE A 100 -2.91 -12.60 1.77
C PHE A 100 -1.85 -12.98 2.81
N ASN A 101 -1.22 -14.13 2.62
CA ASN A 101 -0.24 -14.63 3.59
C ASN A 101 0.99 -13.72 3.67
N ASP A 102 1.50 -13.25 2.53
CA ASP A 102 2.70 -12.44 2.51
C ASP A 102 2.46 -11.03 3.06
N LEU A 103 1.34 -10.39 2.68
CA LEU A 103 1.05 -9.03 3.13
C LEU A 103 0.63 -8.96 4.60
N SER A 104 -0.03 -10.01 5.11
CA SER A 104 -0.51 -10.00 6.50
C SER A 104 0.56 -10.35 7.53
N LYS A 105 1.75 -10.77 7.09
CA LYS A 105 2.85 -11.11 8.02
C LYS A 105 3.20 -9.93 8.91
N GLY A 106 3.20 -10.17 10.21
CA GLY A 106 3.50 -9.14 11.19
C GLY A 106 2.35 -8.19 11.47
N GLY A 107 1.24 -8.34 10.76
CA GLY A 107 0.03 -7.55 10.95
C GLY A 107 -1.05 -8.31 11.68
N THR A 108 -2.30 -7.94 11.44
CA THR A 108 -3.46 -8.53 12.11
C THR A 108 -4.48 -9.00 11.08
N VAL A 109 -4.83 -10.28 11.14
CA VAL A 109 -5.89 -10.83 10.27
C VAL A 109 -7.24 -10.45 10.86
N GLU A 110 -8.07 -9.79 10.06
CA GLU A 110 -9.43 -9.38 10.46
C GLU A 110 -10.47 -10.41 10.03
N MET A 111 -10.31 -10.96 8.82
CA MET A 111 -11.13 -12.05 8.32
C MET A 111 -10.22 -13.00 7.55
N PRO A 112 -10.05 -14.26 8.01
CA PRO A 112 -9.18 -15.20 7.30
C PRO A 112 -9.65 -15.43 5.87
N ILE A 113 -8.69 -15.67 4.96
CA ILE A 113 -9.04 -15.92 3.56
C ILE A 113 -9.76 -17.24 3.43
N GLY A 114 -10.85 -17.24 2.67
CA GLY A 114 -11.68 -18.43 2.47
C GLY A 114 -12.93 -18.09 1.68
N ASP A 115 -13.76 -19.11 1.46
CA ASP A 115 -15.02 -18.91 0.75
C ASP A 115 -15.96 -18.05 1.58
N SER A 116 -16.52 -17.02 0.96
CA SER A 116 -17.43 -16.10 1.61
C SER A 116 -18.89 -16.48 1.35
N PRO A 117 -19.83 -16.03 2.21
CA PRO A 117 -21.26 -16.29 1.98
C PRO A 117 -21.81 -15.69 0.69
N TRP A 118 -21.15 -14.67 0.14
CA TRP A 118 -21.60 -14.02 -1.09
C TRP A 118 -20.97 -14.61 -2.36
N GLY A 119 -20.17 -15.66 -2.24
CA GLY A 119 -19.70 -16.45 -3.37
C GLY A 119 -18.30 -16.13 -3.89
N SER A 120 -17.56 -15.26 -3.23
CA SER A 120 -16.17 -15.01 -3.60
C SER A 120 -15.21 -15.63 -2.58
N TYR A 121 -13.97 -15.84 -3.01
CA TYR A 121 -12.88 -16.26 -2.14
C TYR A 121 -12.24 -14.99 -1.60
N PHE A 122 -12.30 -14.74 -0.29
CA PHE A 122 -12.13 -13.40 0.26
C PHE A 122 -11.45 -13.42 1.63
N GLY A 123 -10.65 -12.39 1.92
CA GLY A 123 -10.07 -12.18 3.23
C GLY A 123 -9.71 -10.73 3.46
N MET A 124 -9.56 -10.33 4.71
CA MET A 124 -9.18 -8.97 5.11
C MET A 124 -8.15 -9.00 6.21
N PHE A 125 -7.27 -8.01 6.20
CA PHE A 125 -6.22 -7.89 7.21
C PHE A 125 -5.70 -6.45 7.26
N ARG A 126 -4.98 -6.15 8.33
CA ARG A 126 -4.19 -4.94 8.47
C ARG A 126 -2.73 -5.36 8.44
N ASP A 127 -1.92 -4.74 7.57
CA ASP A 127 -0.51 -5.12 7.48
C ASP A 127 0.28 -4.56 8.66
N LYS A 128 1.57 -4.90 8.75
CA LYS A 128 2.41 -4.49 9.88
C LYS A 128 2.65 -2.98 9.94
N TYR A 129 2.31 -2.26 8.90
CA TYR A 129 2.40 -0.80 8.85
C TYR A 129 1.07 -0.12 9.13
N GLY A 130 0.03 -0.87 9.42
CA GLY A 130 -1.28 -0.33 9.76
C GLY A 130 -2.23 -0.14 8.59
N ILE A 131 -1.84 -0.51 7.38
CA ILE A 131 -2.67 -0.35 6.19
C ILE A 131 -3.65 -1.50 6.10
N GLU A 132 -4.93 -1.18 5.85
CA GLU A 132 -5.95 -2.18 5.68
C GLU A 132 -6.08 -2.64 4.23
N TRP A 133 -6.09 -3.95 4.06
CA TRP A 133 -6.18 -4.59 2.75
C TRP A 133 -7.33 -5.59 2.75
N MET A 134 -7.88 -5.81 1.57
CA MET A 134 -8.75 -6.94 1.32
C MET A 134 -8.29 -7.63 0.04
N VAL A 135 -8.35 -8.95 0.03
CA VAL A 135 -7.94 -9.76 -1.11
C VAL A 135 -9.13 -10.61 -1.50
N ASP A 136 -9.48 -10.61 -2.78
CA ASP A 136 -10.55 -11.48 -3.26
C ASP A 136 -10.19 -12.14 -4.58
N TYR A 137 -10.86 -13.26 -4.83
CA TYR A 137 -10.87 -13.91 -6.12
C TYR A 137 -12.31 -14.29 -6.43
N ASP A 138 -12.83 -13.75 -7.52
CA ASP A 138 -14.20 -14.01 -7.94
C ASP A 138 -14.21 -14.19 -9.47
N THR A 139 -14.55 -15.39 -9.91
CA THR A 139 -14.58 -15.72 -11.33
C THR A 139 -15.60 -14.91 -12.13
N LYS A 140 -16.56 -14.30 -11.46
CA LYS A 140 -17.58 -13.46 -12.12
C LYS A 140 -17.00 -12.12 -12.59
N TYR A 141 -16.00 -11.61 -11.87
CA TYR A 141 -15.42 -10.27 -12.13
C TYR A 141 -14.01 -10.32 -12.69
N ASN A 142 -13.29 -11.42 -12.46
CA ASN A 142 -11.89 -11.57 -12.88
C ASN A 142 -11.83 -12.40 -14.16
N LYS A 143 -12.12 -11.76 -15.27
CA LYS A 143 -12.10 -12.41 -16.57
C LYS A 143 -10.89 -12.02 -17.40
#